data_9b8c04b6e472c4a9d6f638524161bc31
#
_entry.id   9b8c04b6e472c4a9d6f638524161bc31
#
_cell.length_a   1.000
_cell.length_b   1.000
_cell.length_c   1.000
_cell.angle_alpha   90.00
_cell.angle_beta   90.00
_cell.angle_gamma   90.00
#
_symmetry.space_group_name_H-M   'P 1'
#
loop_
_entity.id
_entity.type
_entity.pdbx_description
1 polymer ?
#
loop_
_entity_poly.entity_id
_entity_poly.type
_entity_poly.pdbx_seq_one_letter_code
_entity_poly.pdbx_strand_id
1 'polypeptide(L)' 'MVLVEPRNIIGRKISQIRKLKGITQEDLAARLNVQRINIDRPMISKIENQTREILDYEIKGMSVALCVPIEDFFK' A
#
# COMPACT_ATOMS: atom_id res chain seq x y z
N MET A 1 7.82 22.32 17.17
CA MET A 1 7.07 21.44 16.25
C MET A 1 7.83 20.13 16.09
N VAL A 2 7.16 19.02 16.30
CA VAL A 2 7.78 17.71 16.13
C VAL A 2 7.55 17.25 14.69
N LEU A 3 8.63 17.00 13.98
CA LEU A 3 8.55 16.43 12.64
C LEU A 3 8.48 14.92 12.79
N VAL A 4 7.36 14.33 12.39
CA VAL A 4 7.21 12.89 12.38
C VAL A 4 7.66 12.38 11.01
N GLU A 5 8.73 11.59 11.00
CA GLU A 5 9.19 11.00 9.77
C GLU A 5 8.20 9.92 9.30
N PRO A 6 7.95 9.84 8.00
CA PRO A 6 7.08 8.78 7.49
C PRO A 6 7.72 7.41 7.73
N ARG A 7 6.88 6.43 8.06
CA ARG A 7 7.33 5.05 8.30
C ARG A 7 7.51 4.28 6.99
N ASN A 8 7.03 4.83 5.89
CA ASN A 8 7.29 4.33 4.55
C ASN A 8 7.23 5.51 3.58
N ILE A 9 7.83 5.37 2.41
CA ILE A 9 7.89 6.47 1.43
C ILE A 9 6.93 6.28 0.26
N ILE A 10 6.25 5.13 0.17
CA ILE A 10 5.41 4.80 -0.99
C ILE A 10 3.91 4.82 -0.70
N GLY A 11 3.51 5.00 0.56
CA GLY A 11 2.10 4.87 0.95
C GLY A 11 1.17 5.82 0.22
N ARG A 12 1.57 7.08 0.04
CA ARG A 12 0.75 8.05 -0.69
C ARG A 12 0.58 7.65 -2.15
N LYS A 13 1.63 7.12 -2.76
CA LYS A 13 1.58 6.66 -4.14
C LYS A 13 0.68 5.44 -4.29
N ILE A 14 0.74 4.53 -3.34
CA ILE A 14 -0.18 3.38 -3.29
C ILE A 14 -1.62 3.88 -3.28
N SER A 15 -1.92 4.84 -2.41
CA SER A 15 -3.27 5.41 -2.31
C SER A 15 -3.71 6.06 -3.63
N GLN A 16 -2.83 6.84 -4.26
CA GLN A 16 -3.12 7.49 -5.54
C GLN A 16 -3.44 6.47 -6.63
N ILE A 17 -2.59 5.47 -6.78
CA ILE A 17 -2.76 4.43 -7.81
C ILE A 17 -4.05 3.65 -7.55
N ARG A 18 -4.29 3.28 -6.30
CA ARG A 18 -5.51 2.56 -5.91
C ARG A 18 -6.76 3.34 -6.32
N LYS A 19 -6.80 4.63 -5.97
CA LYS A 19 -7.94 5.49 -6.27
C LYS A 19 -8.13 5.68 -7.77
N LEU A 20 -7.05 5.86 -8.51
CA LEU A 20 -7.11 5.99 -9.96
C LEU A 20 -7.71 4.76 -10.62
N LYS A 21 -7.47 3.60 -10.04
CA LYS A 21 -8.00 2.33 -10.57
C LYS A 21 -9.38 1.97 -10.03
N GLY A 22 -9.95 2.82 -9.18
CA GLY A 22 -11.27 2.57 -8.60
C GLY A 22 -11.30 1.41 -7.61
N ILE A 23 -10.17 1.09 -7.00
CA ILE A 23 -10.05 -0.02 -6.05
C ILE A 23 -10.22 0.53 -4.64
N THR A 24 -11.13 -0.06 -3.85
CA THR A 24 -11.31 0.33 -2.45
C THR A 24 -10.20 -0.28 -1.59
N GLN A 25 -10.04 0.23 -0.37
CA GLN A 25 -9.10 -0.37 0.59
C GLN A 25 -9.48 -1.82 0.90
N GLU A 26 -10.77 -2.11 0.98
CA GLU A 26 -11.25 -3.47 1.21
C GLU A 26 -10.89 -4.40 0.05
N ASP A 27 -11.06 -3.93 -1.18
CA ASP A 27 -10.68 -4.70 -2.37
C ASP A 27 -9.18 -4.96 -2.38
N LEU A 28 -8.38 -3.97 -2.04
CA LEU A 28 -6.93 -4.13 -1.99
C LEU A 28 -6.55 -5.17 -0.93
N ALA A 29 -7.18 -5.12 0.25
CA ALA A 29 -6.94 -6.12 1.29
C ALA A 29 -7.29 -7.53 0.78
N ALA A 30 -8.42 -7.68 0.10
CA ALA A 30 -8.83 -8.97 -0.44
C ALA A 30 -7.82 -9.50 -1.46
N ARG A 31 -7.33 -8.63 -2.35
CA ARG A 31 -6.31 -9.01 -3.35
C ARG A 31 -4.99 -9.43 -2.71
N LEU A 32 -4.61 -8.77 -1.62
CA LEU A 32 -3.41 -9.16 -0.87
C LEU A 32 -3.61 -10.49 -0.16
N ASN A 33 -4.79 -10.72 0.40
CA ASN A 33 -5.10 -11.98 1.10
C ASN A 33 -5.08 -13.17 0.14
N VAL A 34 -5.47 -12.98 -1.13
CA VAL A 34 -5.37 -14.02 -2.16
C VAL A 34 -3.90 -14.44 -2.36
N GLN A 35 -2.97 -13.51 -2.19
CA GLN A 35 -1.54 -13.77 -2.26
C GLN A 35 -0.97 -14.31 -0.93
N ARG A 36 -1.84 -14.58 0.05
CA ARG A 36 -1.46 -15.01 1.41
C ARG A 36 -0.66 -13.96 2.17
N ILE A 37 -0.88 -12.70 1.83
CA ILE A 37 -0.34 -11.56 2.58
C ILE A 37 -1.43 -11.12 3.56
N ASN A 38 -1.15 -11.25 4.85
CA ASN A 38 -2.13 -11.00 5.90
C ASN A 38 -2.18 -9.52 6.26
N ILE A 39 -2.84 -8.74 5.41
CA ILE A 39 -3.05 -7.32 5.61
C ILE A 39 -4.56 -7.05 5.56
N ASP A 40 -5.07 -6.34 6.57
CA ASP A 40 -6.47 -5.94 6.62
C ASP A 40 -6.61 -4.46 6.24
N ARG A 41 -7.84 -3.97 6.17
CA ARG A 41 -8.14 -2.59 5.80
C ARG A 41 -7.48 -1.56 6.74
N PRO A 42 -7.55 -1.70 8.07
CA PRO A 42 -6.86 -0.75 8.95
C PRO A 42 -5.35 -0.68 8.71
N MET A 43 -4.72 -1.80 8.39
CA MET A 43 -3.28 -1.84 8.07
C MET A 43 -3.00 -1.09 6.77
N ILE A 44 -3.86 -1.24 5.77
CA ILE A 44 -3.74 -0.50 4.51
C ILE A 44 -3.85 1.00 4.77
N SER A 45 -4.83 1.40 5.58
CA SER A 45 -5.00 2.81 5.94
C SER A 45 -3.72 3.38 6.57
N LYS A 46 -3.10 2.64 7.47
CA LYS A 46 -1.86 3.07 8.11
C LYS A 46 -0.70 3.14 7.13
N ILE A 47 -0.62 2.21 6.19
CA ILE A 47 0.40 2.24 5.13
C ILE A 47 0.20 3.50 4.28
N GLU A 48 -1.02 3.77 3.85
CA GLU A 48 -1.33 4.92 3.00
C GLU A 48 -1.09 6.25 3.73
N ASN A 49 -1.29 6.28 5.03
CA ASN A 49 -1.00 7.45 5.86
C ASN A 49 0.46 7.55 6.27
N GLN A 50 1.28 6.60 5.88
CA GLN A 50 2.71 6.55 6.19
C GLN A 50 3.00 6.44 7.69
N THR A 51 2.07 5.86 8.46
CA THR A 51 2.23 5.64 9.90
C THR A 51 2.63 4.21 10.24
N ARG A 52 2.74 3.34 9.23
CA ARG A 52 3.16 1.95 9.37
C ARG A 52 4.25 1.64 8.36
N GLU A 53 5.22 0.84 8.77
CA GLU A 53 6.24 0.31 7.87
C GLU A 53 5.58 -0.60 6.83
N ILE A 54 6.23 -0.72 5.68
CA ILE A 54 5.82 -1.69 4.68
C ILE A 54 7.00 -2.61 4.41
N LEU A 55 6.73 -3.92 4.41
CA LEU A 55 7.76 -4.94 4.22
C LEU A 55 7.96 -5.21 2.73
N ASP A 56 9.13 -5.73 2.38
CA ASP A 56 9.49 -5.97 0.99
C ASP A 56 8.49 -6.85 0.25
N TYR A 57 8.05 -7.96 0.85
CA TYR A 57 7.08 -8.84 0.22
C TYR A 57 5.70 -8.17 0.13
N GLU A 58 5.41 -7.23 1.02
CA GLU A 58 4.17 -6.46 0.94
C GLU A 58 4.21 -5.49 -0.23
N ILE A 59 5.36 -4.86 -0.48
CA ILE A 59 5.55 -3.99 -1.64
C ILE A 59 5.31 -4.76 -2.93
N LYS A 60 5.90 -5.94 -3.03
CA LYS A 60 5.70 -6.80 -4.20
C LYS A 60 4.23 -7.19 -4.35
N GLY A 61 3.57 -7.53 -3.23
CA GLY A 61 2.16 -7.87 -3.23
C GLY A 61 1.27 -6.71 -3.67
N MET A 62 1.60 -5.48 -3.27
CA MET A 62 0.90 -4.28 -3.72
C MET A 62 1.02 -4.10 -5.23
N SER A 63 2.22 -4.32 -5.77
CA SER A 63 2.47 -4.24 -7.20
C SER A 63 1.58 -5.22 -7.97
N VAL A 64 1.50 -6.46 -7.51
CA VAL A 64 0.65 -7.48 -8.11
C VAL A 64 -0.84 -7.10 -7.97
N ALA A 65 -1.25 -6.70 -6.77
CA ALA A 65 -2.65 -6.39 -6.49
C ALA A 65 -3.14 -5.18 -7.30
N LEU A 66 -2.29 -4.20 -7.52
CA LEU A 66 -2.63 -2.98 -8.26
C LEU A 66 -2.28 -3.07 -9.74
N CYS A 67 -1.64 -4.16 -10.17
CA CYS A 67 -1.25 -4.39 -11.57
C CYS A 67 -0.36 -3.27 -12.12
N VAL A 68 0.63 -2.86 -11.34
CA VAL A 68 1.62 -1.85 -11.75
C VAL A 68 3.02 -2.35 -11.42
N PRO A 69 4.04 -1.91 -12.16
CA PRO A 69 5.42 -2.24 -11.80
C PRO A 69 5.79 -1.60 -10.47
N ILE A 70 6.66 -2.26 -9.72
CA ILE A 70 7.11 -1.78 -8.41
C ILE A 70 7.68 -0.37 -8.50
N GLU A 71 8.44 -0.08 -9.54
CA GLU A 71 9.06 1.24 -9.72
C GLU A 71 8.06 2.38 -9.77
N ASP A 72 6.81 2.10 -10.12
CA ASP A 72 5.77 3.14 -10.14
C ASP A 72 5.48 3.70 -8.74
N PHE A 73 5.74 2.91 -7.70
CA PHE A 73 5.57 3.38 -6.32
C PHE A 73 6.63 4.42 -5.91
N PHE A 74 7.72 4.49 -6.64
CA PHE A 74 8.86 5.35 -6.32
C PHE A 74 9.00 6.55 -7.27
N LYS A 75 8.03 6.79 -8.09
CA LYS A 75 8.03 7.91 -9.04
C LYS A 75 7.44 9.20 -8.48
#